data_90415804e58601d8d653c84ebe8fe238
#
_entry.id   90415804e58601d8d653c84ebe8fe238
#
_cell.length_a   1.000
_cell.length_b   1.000
_cell.length_c   1.000
_cell.angle_alpha   90.00
_cell.angle_beta   90.00
_cell.angle_gamma   90.00
#
_symmetry.space_group_name_H-M   'P 1'
#
loop_
_entity.id
_entity.type
_entity.pdbx_description
1 polymer ?
#
loop_
_entity_poly.entity_id
_entity_poly.type
_entity_poly.pdbx_seq_one_letter_code
_entity_poly.pdbx_strand_id
1 'polypeptide(L)'
;MATREEKMEAFGQLLDILDELRVKCPWDRKQTNESLRTNTIEETYELCEALMREDNTNIKKELGDLLLHIVFYSKIGEEKEAFDIKDVCDSLCQKLIYRHPHVFGDTCADTAQKVEQSWEQLKLKEKGGNKTVLEGVPASLPSVVKAHRIQDKARNVGFDWEQRDQVWDKVQEEFNELKTEIDRMDADKMEAEFGDLFFSLINAARLYKINPDNALERTNQKFIRRFNYLEEHTIQEGRSLKDMTLEEMDQLWNEAKAKGL
;
A
#
# COMPACT_ATOMS: atom_id res chain seq x y z
N MET A 1 19.92 -19.98 11.08
CA MET A 1 19.53 -19.33 9.81
C MET A 1 20.33 -19.97 8.69
N ALA A 2 19.72 -20.12 7.51
CA ALA A 2 20.36 -20.74 6.35
C ALA A 2 21.53 -19.90 5.83
N THR A 3 22.56 -20.56 5.26
CA THR A 3 23.71 -19.94 4.60
C THR A 3 23.28 -19.21 3.31
N ARG A 4 24.18 -18.46 2.70
CA ARG A 4 23.94 -17.81 1.42
C ARG A 4 23.73 -18.86 0.32
N GLU A 5 24.55 -19.89 0.31
CA GLU A 5 24.52 -20.99 -0.64
C GLU A 5 23.18 -21.74 -0.57
N GLU A 6 22.72 -22.11 0.62
CA GLU A 6 21.41 -22.74 0.83
C GLU A 6 20.24 -21.88 0.34
N LYS A 7 20.32 -20.55 0.50
CA LYS A 7 19.30 -19.62 -0.02
C LYS A 7 19.31 -19.54 -1.54
N MET A 8 20.48 -19.55 -2.15
CA MET A 8 20.64 -19.54 -3.61
C MET A 8 20.13 -20.87 -4.21
N GLU A 9 20.42 -22.00 -3.56
CA GLU A 9 19.94 -23.32 -3.97
C GLU A 9 18.41 -23.40 -3.89
N ALA A 10 17.81 -22.93 -2.79
CA ALA A 10 16.35 -22.90 -2.64
C ALA A 10 15.68 -22.03 -3.71
N PHE A 11 16.29 -20.89 -4.07
CA PHE A 11 15.78 -20.05 -5.14
C PHE A 11 15.92 -20.74 -6.52
N GLY A 12 17.05 -21.40 -6.77
CA GLY A 12 17.25 -22.20 -7.97
C GLY A 12 16.19 -23.31 -8.11
N GLN A 13 15.91 -24.02 -7.02
CA GLN A 13 14.86 -25.03 -6.95
C GLN A 13 13.47 -24.48 -7.32
N LEU A 14 13.16 -23.26 -6.88
CA LEU A 14 11.89 -22.60 -7.25
C LEU A 14 11.81 -22.34 -8.76
N LEU A 15 12.92 -21.92 -9.39
CA LEU A 15 12.97 -21.71 -10.84
C LEU A 15 12.74 -23.02 -11.58
N ASP A 16 13.42 -24.10 -11.20
CA ASP A 16 13.29 -25.43 -11.81
C ASP A 16 11.84 -25.95 -11.70
N ILE A 17 11.21 -25.79 -10.53
CA ILE A 17 9.81 -26.18 -10.31
C ILE A 17 8.87 -25.40 -11.22
N LEU A 18 9.04 -24.09 -11.35
CA LEU A 18 8.18 -23.30 -12.23
C LEU A 18 8.37 -23.65 -13.71
N ASP A 19 9.58 -23.90 -14.14
CA ASP A 19 9.87 -24.37 -15.50
C ASP A 19 9.13 -25.69 -15.80
N GLU A 20 9.14 -26.61 -14.86
CA GLU A 20 8.40 -27.86 -14.96
C GLU A 20 6.88 -27.66 -14.99
N LEU A 21 6.34 -26.78 -14.12
CA LEU A 21 4.93 -26.44 -14.08
C LEU A 21 4.46 -25.78 -15.39
N ARG A 22 5.24 -24.86 -15.95
CA ARG A 22 4.92 -24.21 -17.24
C ARG A 22 4.78 -25.21 -18.39
N VAL A 23 5.52 -26.31 -18.36
CA VAL A 23 5.45 -27.33 -19.38
C VAL A 23 4.37 -28.36 -19.09
N LYS A 24 4.26 -28.84 -17.85
CA LYS A 24 3.47 -30.01 -17.49
C LYS A 24 2.07 -29.67 -16.93
N CYS A 25 1.90 -28.56 -16.23
CA CYS A 25 0.61 -28.22 -15.65
C CYS A 25 -0.29 -27.50 -16.67
N PRO A 26 -1.50 -28.03 -16.96
CA PRO A 26 -2.41 -27.39 -17.91
C PRO A 26 -2.90 -26.01 -17.48
N TRP A 27 -2.93 -25.73 -16.18
CA TRP A 27 -3.33 -24.44 -15.65
C TRP A 27 -2.20 -23.43 -15.79
N ASP A 28 -1.00 -23.74 -15.29
CA ASP A 28 0.17 -22.85 -15.34
C ASP A 28 0.52 -22.48 -16.78
N ARG A 29 0.49 -23.45 -17.69
CA ARG A 29 0.79 -23.24 -19.11
C ARG A 29 -0.09 -22.20 -19.80
N LYS A 30 -1.32 -21.99 -19.32
CA LYS A 30 -2.28 -21.04 -19.89
C LYS A 30 -2.15 -19.63 -19.32
N GLN A 31 -1.39 -19.47 -18.23
CA GLN A 31 -1.31 -18.17 -17.58
C GLN A 31 -0.58 -17.14 -18.43
N THR A 32 -1.06 -15.92 -18.35
CA THR A 32 -0.53 -14.72 -19.00
C THR A 32 -0.31 -13.62 -17.97
N ASN A 33 0.41 -12.57 -18.34
CA ASN A 33 0.57 -11.37 -17.47
C ASN A 33 -0.80 -10.82 -17.06
N GLU A 34 -1.78 -10.83 -17.96
CA GLU A 34 -3.12 -10.32 -17.68
C GLU A 34 -3.88 -11.21 -16.72
N SER A 35 -3.85 -12.55 -16.94
CA SER A 35 -4.58 -13.49 -16.07
C SER A 35 -4.06 -13.51 -14.63
N LEU A 36 -2.75 -13.34 -14.43
CA LEU A 36 -2.13 -13.34 -13.12
C LEU A 36 -2.22 -11.98 -12.39
N ARG A 37 -2.54 -10.89 -13.09
CA ARG A 37 -2.55 -9.55 -12.51
C ARG A 37 -3.48 -9.42 -11.30
N THR A 38 -4.67 -10.00 -11.38
CA THR A 38 -5.65 -9.94 -10.28
C THR A 38 -5.13 -10.68 -9.04
N ASN A 39 -4.58 -11.87 -9.22
CA ASN A 39 -3.99 -12.66 -8.13
C ASN A 39 -2.83 -11.91 -7.48
N THR A 40 -1.96 -11.26 -8.27
CA THR A 40 -0.85 -10.46 -7.71
C THR A 40 -1.35 -9.32 -6.81
N ILE A 41 -2.48 -8.70 -7.15
CA ILE A 41 -3.11 -7.66 -6.32
C ILE A 41 -3.65 -8.30 -5.02
N GLU A 42 -4.30 -9.45 -5.11
CA GLU A 42 -4.84 -10.20 -3.97
C GLU A 42 -3.73 -10.57 -2.99
N GLU A 43 -2.68 -11.27 -3.45
CA GLU A 43 -1.52 -11.64 -2.61
C GLU A 43 -0.82 -10.41 -2.00
N THR A 44 -0.80 -9.28 -2.71
CA THR A 44 -0.26 -8.03 -2.17
C THR A 44 -1.07 -7.53 -0.99
N TYR A 45 -2.40 -7.59 -1.06
CA TYR A 45 -3.27 -7.19 0.05
C TYR A 45 -3.23 -8.20 1.21
N GLU A 46 -3.15 -9.51 0.92
CA GLU A 46 -2.98 -10.53 1.96
C GLU A 46 -1.67 -10.34 2.72
N LEU A 47 -0.57 -10.03 2.02
CA LEU A 47 0.67 -9.66 2.68
C LEU A 47 0.51 -8.39 3.54
N CYS A 48 -0.16 -7.35 3.04
CA CYS A 48 -0.41 -6.13 3.81
C CYS A 48 -1.18 -6.43 5.10
N GLU A 49 -2.21 -7.28 5.04
CA GLU A 49 -2.99 -7.70 6.20
C GLU A 49 -2.13 -8.48 7.20
N ALA A 50 -1.35 -9.46 6.74
CA ALA A 50 -0.43 -10.23 7.57
C ALA A 50 0.62 -9.35 8.27
N LEU A 51 1.16 -8.34 7.57
CA LEU A 51 2.08 -7.34 8.12
C LEU A 51 1.44 -6.48 9.21
N MET A 52 0.19 -6.04 9.02
CA MET A 52 -0.54 -5.26 10.02
C MET A 52 -0.85 -6.05 11.29
N ARG A 53 -1.04 -7.37 11.16
CA ARG A 53 -1.28 -8.29 12.28
C ARG A 53 0.01 -8.81 12.92
N GLU A 54 1.18 -8.48 12.36
CA GLU A 54 2.48 -9.02 12.77
C GLU A 54 2.53 -10.56 12.76
N ASP A 55 1.74 -11.20 11.87
CA ASP A 55 1.65 -12.64 11.75
C ASP A 55 2.76 -13.20 10.87
N ASN A 56 3.87 -13.55 11.49
CA ASN A 56 5.06 -14.07 10.81
C ASN A 56 4.82 -15.34 9.99
N THR A 57 3.81 -16.14 10.33
CA THR A 57 3.47 -17.36 9.59
C THR A 57 2.82 -16.99 8.27
N ASN A 58 1.83 -16.11 8.30
CA ASN A 58 1.18 -15.62 7.10
C ASN A 58 2.10 -14.68 6.30
N ILE A 59 2.89 -13.81 6.93
CA ILE A 59 3.90 -13.00 6.22
C ILE A 59 4.82 -13.89 5.38
N LYS A 60 5.31 -15.01 5.94
CA LYS A 60 6.15 -15.94 5.17
C LYS A 60 5.42 -16.58 4.00
N LYS A 61 4.14 -16.93 4.18
CA LYS A 61 3.30 -17.52 3.13
C LYS A 61 3.12 -16.51 1.99
N GLU A 62 2.61 -15.33 2.28
CA GLU A 62 2.29 -14.32 1.28
C GLU A 62 3.53 -13.76 0.55
N LEU A 63 4.69 -13.72 1.24
CA LEU A 63 5.97 -13.46 0.56
C LEU A 63 6.32 -14.56 -0.44
N GLY A 64 5.98 -15.82 -0.17
CA GLY A 64 6.16 -16.93 -1.10
C GLY A 64 5.27 -16.79 -2.33
N ASP A 65 4.00 -16.43 -2.15
CA ASP A 65 3.02 -16.27 -3.22
C ASP A 65 3.37 -15.07 -4.12
N LEU A 66 3.80 -13.94 -3.53
CA LEU A 66 4.34 -12.82 -4.32
C LEU A 66 5.65 -13.18 -5.05
N LEU A 67 6.54 -13.95 -4.42
CA LEU A 67 7.77 -14.41 -5.08
C LEU A 67 7.45 -15.33 -6.26
N LEU A 68 6.46 -16.22 -6.12
CA LEU A 68 5.96 -17.04 -7.22
C LEU A 68 5.53 -16.17 -8.40
N HIS A 69 4.75 -15.11 -8.16
CA HIS A 69 4.32 -14.19 -9.22
C HIS A 69 5.49 -13.48 -9.89
N ILE A 70 6.51 -13.05 -9.14
CA ILE A 70 7.71 -12.43 -9.70
C ILE A 70 8.43 -13.39 -10.66
N VAL A 71 8.65 -14.63 -10.22
CA VAL A 71 9.30 -15.67 -11.04
C VAL A 71 8.43 -16.02 -12.24
N PHE A 72 7.11 -16.09 -12.06
CA PHE A 72 6.17 -16.42 -13.14
C PHE A 72 6.15 -15.36 -14.23
N TYR A 73 6.08 -14.08 -13.88
CA TYR A 73 6.19 -12.99 -14.87
C TYR A 73 7.52 -12.97 -15.57
N SER A 74 8.60 -13.29 -14.85
CA SER A 74 9.93 -13.39 -15.46
C SER A 74 10.00 -14.55 -16.47
N LYS A 75 9.36 -15.69 -16.16
CA LYS A 75 9.27 -16.83 -17.09
C LYS A 75 8.44 -16.50 -18.34
N ILE A 76 7.32 -15.79 -18.18
CA ILE A 76 6.53 -15.29 -19.32
C ILE A 76 7.34 -14.29 -20.16
N GLY A 77 8.19 -13.49 -19.52
CA GLY A 77 9.13 -12.58 -20.19
C GLY A 77 10.17 -13.32 -21.02
N GLU A 78 10.75 -14.38 -20.46
CA GLU A 78 11.72 -15.26 -21.13
C GLU A 78 11.09 -15.96 -22.34
N GLU A 79 9.89 -16.51 -22.21
CA GLU A 79 9.14 -17.12 -23.32
C GLU A 79 8.87 -16.16 -24.48
N LYS A 80 8.86 -14.86 -24.22
CA LYS A 80 8.70 -13.78 -25.21
C LYS A 80 10.02 -13.20 -25.69
N GLU A 81 11.15 -13.74 -25.24
CA GLU A 81 12.50 -13.25 -25.54
C GLU A 81 12.68 -11.76 -25.16
N ALA A 82 11.98 -11.30 -24.11
CA ALA A 82 11.97 -9.90 -23.70
C ALA A 82 12.92 -9.64 -22.51
N PHE A 83 12.86 -10.45 -21.49
CA PHE A 83 13.70 -10.44 -20.27
C PHE A 83 13.50 -11.73 -19.48
N ASP A 84 14.44 -12.04 -18.61
CA ASP A 84 14.36 -13.16 -17.65
C ASP A 84 14.53 -12.69 -16.20
N ILE A 85 14.56 -13.66 -15.26
CA ILE A 85 14.73 -13.35 -13.83
C ILE A 85 16.09 -12.73 -13.51
N LYS A 86 17.13 -13.06 -14.29
CA LYS A 86 18.46 -12.47 -14.15
C LYS A 86 18.42 -10.98 -14.48
N ASP A 87 17.74 -10.60 -15.57
CA ASP A 87 17.59 -9.21 -15.97
C ASP A 87 16.83 -8.40 -14.91
N VAL A 88 15.79 -9.00 -14.31
CA VAL A 88 15.04 -8.40 -13.19
C VAL A 88 15.95 -8.15 -11.99
N CYS A 89 16.75 -9.15 -11.59
CA CYS A 89 17.68 -9.04 -10.48
C CYS A 89 18.79 -8.02 -10.77
N ASP A 90 19.41 -8.08 -11.93
CA ASP A 90 20.51 -7.18 -12.31
C ASP A 90 20.05 -5.71 -12.38
N SER A 91 18.89 -5.46 -12.99
CA SER A 91 18.34 -4.11 -13.06
C SER A 91 17.99 -3.55 -11.66
N LEU A 92 17.47 -4.40 -10.77
CA LEU A 92 17.21 -4.02 -9.39
C LEU A 92 18.51 -3.74 -8.63
N CYS A 93 19.53 -4.58 -8.76
CA CYS A 93 20.84 -4.37 -8.13
C CYS A 93 21.48 -3.06 -8.59
N GLN A 94 21.51 -2.82 -9.88
CA GLN A 94 22.05 -1.56 -10.45
C GLN A 94 21.30 -0.33 -9.92
N LYS A 95 19.97 -0.40 -9.90
CA LYS A 95 19.12 0.65 -9.34
C LYS A 95 19.41 0.92 -7.87
N LEU A 96 19.57 -0.14 -7.05
CA LEU A 96 19.88 -0.01 -5.62
C LEU A 96 21.26 0.61 -5.40
N ILE A 97 22.29 0.15 -6.13
CA ILE A 97 23.65 0.71 -6.07
C ILE A 97 23.62 2.19 -6.44
N TYR A 98 23.00 2.54 -7.57
CA TYR A 98 22.91 3.91 -8.05
C TYR A 98 22.20 4.86 -7.06
N ARG A 99 21.13 4.38 -6.42
CA ARG A 99 20.31 5.19 -5.50
C ARG A 99 20.86 5.26 -4.07
N HIS A 100 21.93 4.52 -3.76
CA HIS A 100 22.56 4.52 -2.44
C HIS A 100 24.04 4.91 -2.53
N PRO A 101 24.38 6.08 -3.11
CA PRO A 101 25.78 6.50 -3.24
C PRO A 101 26.45 6.75 -1.88
N HIS A 102 25.69 6.86 -0.80
CA HIS A 102 26.18 6.94 0.57
C HIS A 102 26.59 5.57 1.15
N VAL A 103 26.26 4.46 0.48
CA VAL A 103 26.63 3.09 0.87
C VAL A 103 27.66 2.51 -0.11
N PHE A 104 27.47 2.77 -1.41
CA PHE A 104 28.25 2.15 -2.49
C PHE A 104 29.18 3.13 -3.21
N GLY A 105 29.23 4.39 -2.78
CA GLY A 105 30.07 5.47 -3.33
C GLY A 105 30.64 6.36 -2.23
N ASP A 106 31.07 7.57 -2.61
CA ASP A 106 31.81 8.50 -1.75
C ASP A 106 30.94 9.61 -1.13
N THR A 107 29.62 9.57 -1.26
CA THR A 107 28.72 10.59 -0.69
C THR A 107 28.35 10.27 0.74
N CYS A 108 28.34 11.29 1.61
CA CYS A 108 27.90 11.14 3.00
C CYS A 108 26.42 11.53 3.12
N ALA A 109 25.60 10.67 3.74
CA ALA A 109 24.24 10.99 4.17
C ALA A 109 24.04 10.49 5.60
N ASP A 110 24.04 11.42 6.55
CA ASP A 110 24.02 11.12 7.98
C ASP A 110 22.62 10.92 8.55
N THR A 111 21.57 11.20 7.73
CA THR A 111 20.16 11.10 8.17
C THR A 111 19.28 10.49 7.09
N ALA A 112 18.25 9.75 7.52
CA ALA A 112 17.24 9.17 6.62
C ALA A 112 16.58 10.25 5.72
N GLN A 113 16.35 11.44 6.26
CA GLN A 113 15.76 12.55 5.52
C GLN A 113 16.64 13.03 4.36
N LYS A 114 17.97 13.11 4.55
CA LYS A 114 18.92 13.43 3.46
C LYS A 114 18.92 12.35 2.38
N VAL A 115 18.81 11.08 2.79
CA VAL A 115 18.69 9.96 1.85
C VAL A 115 17.40 10.06 1.01
N GLU A 116 16.25 10.32 1.63
CA GLU A 116 14.96 10.48 0.95
C GLU A 116 14.98 11.62 -0.08
N GLN A 117 15.51 12.78 0.31
CA GLN A 117 15.65 13.94 -0.60
C GLN A 117 16.58 13.64 -1.78
N SER A 118 17.70 12.97 -1.51
CA SER A 118 18.64 12.54 -2.55
C SER A 118 17.99 11.56 -3.53
N TRP A 119 17.17 10.66 -3.04
CA TRP A 119 16.49 9.66 -3.87
C TRP A 119 15.57 10.25 -4.93
N GLU A 120 14.75 11.26 -4.61
CA GLU A 120 13.89 11.88 -5.61
C GLU A 120 14.72 12.63 -6.67
N GLN A 121 15.81 13.29 -6.28
CA GLN A 121 16.73 13.92 -7.22
C GLN A 121 17.45 12.90 -8.13
N LEU A 122 17.87 11.76 -7.56
CA LEU A 122 18.54 10.71 -8.32
C LEU A 122 17.57 10.04 -9.32
N LYS A 123 16.30 9.83 -8.94
CA LYS A 123 15.26 9.31 -9.85
C LYS A 123 15.00 10.19 -11.05
N LEU A 124 15.10 11.51 -10.90
CA LEU A 124 14.95 12.46 -12.02
C LEU A 124 16.18 12.45 -12.95
N LYS A 125 17.35 12.04 -12.43
CA LYS A 125 18.62 11.98 -13.19
C LYS A 125 18.87 10.59 -13.82
N GLU A 126 18.12 9.58 -13.45
CA GLU A 126 18.24 8.24 -14.04
C GLU A 126 17.99 8.26 -15.54
N LYS A 127 18.80 7.55 -16.30
CA LYS A 127 18.59 7.36 -17.75
C LYS A 127 17.26 6.59 -17.94
N GLY A 128 16.29 7.25 -18.57
CA GLY A 128 14.92 6.71 -18.68
C GLY A 128 14.07 6.92 -17.42
N GLY A 129 14.54 7.74 -16.46
CA GLY A 129 13.77 8.11 -15.26
C GLY A 129 12.60 9.05 -15.55
N ASN A 130 11.85 9.36 -14.49
CA ASN A 130 10.67 10.23 -14.59
C ASN A 130 11.05 11.64 -15.08
N LYS A 131 10.30 12.18 -16.04
CA LYS A 131 10.47 13.55 -16.54
C LYS A 131 9.96 14.60 -15.55
N THR A 132 8.98 14.22 -14.74
CA THR A 132 8.39 15.09 -13.70
C THR A 132 8.34 14.37 -12.37
N VAL A 133 8.23 15.14 -11.28
CA VAL A 133 8.19 14.59 -9.91
C VAL A 133 7.04 13.60 -9.72
N LEU A 134 5.88 13.90 -10.27
CA LEU A 134 4.66 13.10 -10.04
C LEU A 134 4.46 11.99 -11.08
N GLU A 135 5.19 11.95 -12.18
CA GLU A 135 5.07 10.92 -13.22
C GLU A 135 5.26 9.50 -12.70
N GLY A 136 6.09 9.32 -11.67
CA GLY A 136 6.30 8.02 -11.04
C GLY A 136 5.24 7.62 -10.01
N VAL A 137 4.07 8.27 -9.98
CA VAL A 137 2.91 7.85 -9.15
C VAL A 137 2.00 7.00 -10.01
N PRO A 138 1.84 5.69 -9.72
CA PRO A 138 0.99 4.84 -10.53
C PRO A 138 -0.47 5.31 -10.50
N ALA A 139 -1.10 5.39 -11.68
CA ALA A 139 -2.50 5.83 -11.80
C ALA A 139 -3.49 4.88 -11.08
N SER A 140 -3.13 3.59 -10.99
CA SER A 140 -3.96 2.53 -10.40
C SER A 140 -3.86 2.41 -8.87
N LEU A 141 -3.08 3.23 -8.18
CA LEU A 141 -3.01 3.19 -6.73
C LEU A 141 -4.38 3.52 -6.10
N PRO A 142 -4.76 2.86 -4.98
CA PRO A 142 -5.88 3.28 -4.15
C PRO A 142 -5.77 4.76 -3.76
N SER A 143 -6.90 5.48 -3.69
CA SER A 143 -6.89 6.94 -3.60
C SER A 143 -6.16 7.49 -2.37
N VAL A 144 -6.30 6.86 -1.21
CA VAL A 144 -5.60 7.27 0.03
C VAL A 144 -4.10 7.12 -0.13
N VAL A 145 -3.64 5.96 -0.60
CA VAL A 145 -2.21 5.67 -0.84
C VAL A 145 -1.65 6.62 -1.91
N LYS A 146 -2.43 6.89 -2.98
CA LYS A 146 -2.05 7.80 -4.05
C LYS A 146 -1.87 9.24 -3.55
N ALA A 147 -2.84 9.77 -2.79
CA ALA A 147 -2.78 11.11 -2.22
C ALA A 147 -1.57 11.27 -1.29
N HIS A 148 -1.35 10.33 -0.37
CA HIS A 148 -0.17 10.31 0.49
C HIS A 148 1.12 10.31 -0.32
N ARG A 149 1.20 9.48 -1.37
CA ARG A 149 2.39 9.40 -2.24
C ARG A 149 2.64 10.67 -3.04
N ILE A 150 1.59 11.32 -3.55
CA ILE A 150 1.68 12.62 -4.24
C ILE A 150 2.28 13.67 -3.29
N GLN A 151 1.76 13.79 -2.09
CA GLN A 151 2.19 14.75 -1.08
C GLN A 151 3.64 14.50 -0.63
N ASP A 152 4.04 13.25 -0.42
CA ASP A 152 5.43 12.90 -0.12
C ASP A 152 6.40 13.33 -1.22
N LYS A 153 6.04 13.09 -2.48
CA LYS A 153 6.88 13.50 -3.60
C LYS A 153 6.98 15.02 -3.72
N ALA A 154 5.86 15.73 -3.53
CA ALA A 154 5.84 17.19 -3.55
C ALA A 154 6.72 17.77 -2.43
N ARG A 155 6.62 17.23 -1.21
CA ARG A 155 7.49 17.60 -0.08
C ARG A 155 8.98 17.45 -0.42
N ASN A 156 9.35 16.33 -1.04
CA ASN A 156 10.77 16.03 -1.31
C ASN A 156 11.44 17.01 -2.30
N VAL A 157 10.64 17.82 -3.02
CA VAL A 157 11.14 18.90 -3.88
C VAL A 157 10.88 20.29 -3.30
N GLY A 158 10.50 20.37 -2.01
CA GLY A 158 10.36 21.64 -1.30
C GLY A 158 8.94 22.21 -1.29
N PHE A 159 7.95 21.51 -1.84
CA PHE A 159 6.54 21.93 -1.75
C PHE A 159 5.90 21.32 -0.49
N ASP A 160 6.12 21.98 0.65
CA ASP A 160 5.59 21.56 1.95
C ASP A 160 5.34 22.77 2.87
N TRP A 161 4.59 22.53 3.94
CA TRP A 161 4.34 23.53 4.97
C TRP A 161 5.59 23.80 5.82
N GLU A 162 5.85 25.07 6.14
CA GLU A 162 6.96 25.45 7.03
C GLU A 162 6.72 24.99 8.47
N GLN A 163 5.47 25.11 8.93
CA GLN A 163 5.04 24.73 10.27
C GLN A 163 3.92 23.69 10.20
N ARG A 164 4.05 22.65 11.00
CA ARG A 164 3.11 21.53 11.04
C ARG A 164 1.68 21.95 11.35
N ASP A 165 1.50 22.92 12.21
CA ASP A 165 0.18 23.34 12.69
C ASP A 165 -0.62 24.09 11.61
N GLN A 166 0.04 24.67 10.63
CA GLN A 166 -0.62 25.38 9.52
C GLN A 166 -1.53 24.47 8.67
N VAL A 167 -1.28 23.15 8.69
CA VAL A 167 -2.15 22.22 7.97
C VAL A 167 -3.58 22.19 8.51
N TRP A 168 -3.76 22.46 9.81
CA TRP A 168 -5.10 22.47 10.40
C TRP A 168 -5.94 23.68 9.96
N ASP A 169 -5.30 24.79 9.64
CA ASP A 169 -5.99 25.94 9.03
C ASP A 169 -6.56 25.54 7.66
N LYS A 170 -5.79 24.79 6.87
CA LYS A 170 -6.26 24.27 5.59
C LYS A 170 -7.37 23.24 5.75
N VAL A 171 -7.26 22.31 6.69
CA VAL A 171 -8.34 21.35 6.98
C VAL A 171 -9.63 22.08 7.35
N GLN A 172 -9.54 23.15 8.15
CA GLN A 172 -10.71 23.95 8.55
C GLN A 172 -11.29 24.75 7.38
N GLU A 173 -10.45 25.24 6.47
CA GLU A 173 -10.85 25.89 5.23
C GLU A 173 -11.69 24.94 4.37
N GLU A 174 -11.14 23.76 4.01
CA GLU A 174 -11.83 22.74 3.21
C GLU A 174 -13.14 22.26 3.85
N PHE A 175 -13.14 22.12 5.18
CA PHE A 175 -14.35 21.78 5.92
C PHE A 175 -15.45 22.87 5.79
N ASN A 176 -15.07 24.14 5.80
CA ASN A 176 -16.01 25.24 5.65
C ASN A 176 -16.51 25.37 4.21
N GLU A 177 -15.65 25.12 3.22
CA GLU A 177 -16.02 25.11 1.79
C GLU A 177 -17.02 23.99 1.53
N LEU A 178 -16.75 22.77 2.03
CA LEU A 178 -17.69 21.65 1.97
C LEU A 178 -19.05 22.02 2.58
N LYS A 179 -19.08 22.63 3.78
CA LYS A 179 -20.34 23.05 4.40
C LYS A 179 -21.12 24.03 3.52
N THR A 180 -20.41 24.94 2.88
CA THR A 180 -21.03 25.93 1.98
C THR A 180 -21.70 25.25 0.78
N GLU A 181 -21.06 24.25 0.19
CA GLU A 181 -21.65 23.55 -0.94
C GLU A 181 -22.75 22.56 -0.52
N ILE A 182 -22.69 22.00 0.71
CA ILE A 182 -23.82 21.26 1.30
C ILE A 182 -25.06 22.15 1.43
N ASP A 183 -24.91 23.36 1.92
CA ASP A 183 -26.03 24.32 2.06
C ASP A 183 -26.62 24.71 0.71
N ARG A 184 -25.84 24.68 -0.35
CA ARG A 184 -26.25 24.93 -1.74
C ARG A 184 -26.87 23.73 -2.44
N MET A 185 -26.70 22.52 -1.90
CA MET A 185 -27.12 21.25 -2.47
C MET A 185 -26.55 20.97 -3.89
N ASP A 186 -25.34 21.47 -4.17
CA ASP A 186 -24.63 21.23 -5.43
C ASP A 186 -23.80 19.93 -5.32
N ALA A 187 -24.32 18.84 -5.86
CA ALA A 187 -23.73 17.50 -5.71
C ALA A 187 -22.31 17.40 -6.27
N ASP A 188 -22.05 18.00 -7.43
CA ASP A 188 -20.73 17.92 -8.08
C ASP A 188 -19.67 18.68 -7.25
N LYS A 189 -20.05 19.82 -6.71
CA LYS A 189 -19.15 20.60 -5.85
C LYS A 189 -18.98 19.97 -4.48
N MET A 190 -20.05 19.43 -3.87
CA MET A 190 -19.90 18.65 -2.64
C MET A 190 -18.91 17.51 -2.80
N GLU A 191 -18.96 16.76 -3.92
CA GLU A 191 -17.99 15.69 -4.19
C GLU A 191 -16.56 16.22 -4.28
N ALA A 192 -16.35 17.36 -4.95
CA ALA A 192 -15.04 18.00 -5.04
C ALA A 192 -14.50 18.41 -3.65
N GLU A 193 -15.31 19.12 -2.86
CA GLU A 193 -14.91 19.58 -1.51
C GLU A 193 -14.68 18.41 -0.53
N PHE A 194 -15.44 17.32 -0.64
CA PHE A 194 -15.10 16.08 0.09
C PHE A 194 -13.71 15.56 -0.29
N GLY A 195 -13.37 15.59 -1.59
CA GLY A 195 -12.06 15.20 -2.08
C GLY A 195 -10.94 16.06 -1.49
N ASP A 196 -11.12 17.38 -1.47
CA ASP A 196 -10.15 18.34 -0.95
C ASP A 196 -10.00 18.22 0.58
N LEU A 197 -11.09 18.02 1.31
CA LEU A 197 -11.04 17.72 2.74
C LEU A 197 -10.29 16.41 3.03
N PHE A 198 -10.55 15.32 2.31
CA PHE A 198 -9.79 14.08 2.47
C PHE A 198 -8.30 14.29 2.16
N PHE A 199 -7.98 15.01 1.11
CA PHE A 199 -6.60 15.30 0.73
C PHE A 199 -5.87 16.11 1.81
N SER A 200 -6.53 17.12 2.40
CA SER A 200 -5.98 17.93 3.49
C SER A 200 -5.77 17.11 4.78
N LEU A 201 -6.71 16.21 5.13
CA LEU A 201 -6.57 15.29 6.27
C LEU A 201 -5.42 14.28 6.07
N ILE A 202 -5.25 13.75 4.86
CA ILE A 202 -4.12 12.88 4.51
C ILE A 202 -2.81 13.64 4.67
N ASN A 203 -2.76 14.91 4.26
CA ASN A 203 -1.58 15.75 4.45
C ASN A 203 -1.30 16.03 5.93
N ALA A 204 -2.32 16.27 6.72
CA ALA A 204 -2.16 16.39 8.17
C ALA A 204 -1.55 15.12 8.77
N ALA A 205 -2.09 13.94 8.46
CA ALA A 205 -1.53 12.68 8.94
C ALA A 205 -0.03 12.54 8.57
N ARG A 206 0.33 12.86 7.32
CA ARG A 206 1.71 12.83 6.82
C ARG A 206 2.65 13.72 7.64
N LEU A 207 2.24 14.95 7.94
CA LEU A 207 3.04 15.89 8.73
C LEU A 207 3.29 15.41 10.16
N TYR A 208 2.36 14.63 10.71
CA TYR A 208 2.53 13.95 12.00
C TYR A 208 3.21 12.59 11.88
N LYS A 209 3.73 12.23 10.70
CA LYS A 209 4.39 10.94 10.41
C LYS A 209 3.47 9.72 10.63
N ILE A 210 2.19 9.91 10.42
CA ILE A 210 1.17 8.87 10.46
C ILE A 210 0.88 8.43 9.02
N ASN A 211 0.94 7.12 8.76
CA ASN A 211 0.45 6.59 7.49
C ASN A 211 -1.09 6.62 7.51
N PRO A 212 -1.74 7.39 6.60
CA PRO A 212 -3.19 7.56 6.62
C PRO A 212 -3.96 6.30 6.25
N ASP A 213 -3.41 5.46 5.37
CA ASP A 213 -4.02 4.20 4.95
C ASP A 213 -4.02 3.19 6.11
N ASN A 214 -2.87 3.00 6.77
CA ASN A 214 -2.79 2.17 7.97
C ASN A 214 -3.69 2.67 9.11
N ALA A 215 -3.81 3.99 9.27
CA ALA A 215 -4.66 4.57 10.31
C ALA A 215 -6.14 4.31 10.05
N LEU A 216 -6.57 4.44 8.79
CA LEU A 216 -7.94 4.15 8.37
C LEU A 216 -8.24 2.66 8.46
N GLU A 217 -7.31 1.80 8.00
CA GLU A 217 -7.48 0.35 8.07
C GLU A 217 -7.59 -0.17 9.51
N ARG A 218 -6.79 0.34 10.44
CA ARG A 218 -6.96 0.01 11.88
C ARG A 218 -8.35 0.41 12.39
N THR A 219 -8.94 1.48 11.87
CA THR A 219 -10.29 1.89 12.22
C THR A 219 -11.33 0.98 11.58
N ASN A 220 -11.14 0.56 10.32
CA ASN A 220 -11.98 -0.44 9.66
C ASN A 220 -11.98 -1.75 10.45
N GLN A 221 -10.82 -2.28 10.80
CA GLN A 221 -10.69 -3.52 11.58
C GLN A 221 -11.35 -3.40 12.98
N LYS A 222 -11.21 -2.25 13.63
CA LYS A 222 -11.89 -1.97 14.89
C LYS A 222 -13.41 -1.95 14.71
N PHE A 223 -13.91 -1.33 13.66
CA PHE A 223 -15.34 -1.31 13.34
C PHE A 223 -15.87 -2.73 13.10
N ILE A 224 -15.18 -3.50 12.25
CA ILE A 224 -15.55 -4.89 11.93
C ILE A 224 -15.63 -5.74 13.21
N ARG A 225 -14.60 -5.68 14.08
CA ARG A 225 -14.63 -6.46 15.33
C ARG A 225 -15.82 -6.11 16.23
N ARG A 226 -16.12 -4.82 16.36
CA ARG A 226 -17.27 -4.37 17.17
C ARG A 226 -18.60 -4.77 16.55
N PHE A 227 -18.70 -4.67 15.23
CA PHE A 227 -19.91 -5.06 14.51
C PHE A 227 -20.14 -6.56 14.58
N ASN A 228 -19.10 -7.38 14.43
CA ASN A 228 -19.19 -8.83 14.63
C ASN A 228 -19.63 -9.19 16.04
N TYR A 229 -19.11 -8.51 17.07
CA TYR A 229 -19.57 -8.68 18.44
C TYR A 229 -21.07 -8.43 18.58
N LEU A 230 -21.56 -7.37 17.96
CA LEU A 230 -22.97 -6.99 17.94
C LEU A 230 -23.82 -8.05 17.22
N GLU A 231 -23.37 -8.54 16.06
CA GLU A 231 -24.04 -9.61 15.32
C GLU A 231 -24.11 -10.92 16.13
N GLU A 232 -22.98 -11.36 16.71
CA GLU A 232 -22.91 -12.58 17.49
C GLU A 232 -23.89 -12.58 18.66
N HIS A 233 -24.00 -11.47 19.40
CA HIS A 233 -24.93 -11.34 20.53
C HIS A 233 -26.37 -11.31 20.06
N THR A 234 -26.67 -10.64 18.96
CA THR A 234 -28.02 -10.60 18.39
C THR A 234 -28.47 -11.98 17.90
N ILE A 235 -27.58 -12.71 17.22
CA ILE A 235 -27.86 -14.07 16.75
C ILE A 235 -28.05 -15.06 17.92
N GLN A 236 -27.22 -14.95 18.97
CA GLN A 236 -27.34 -15.80 20.18
C GLN A 236 -28.67 -15.61 20.88
N GLU A 237 -29.26 -14.41 20.82
CA GLU A 237 -30.59 -14.11 21.35
C GLU A 237 -31.73 -14.52 20.41
N GLY A 238 -31.43 -15.09 19.25
CA GLY A 238 -32.40 -15.47 18.22
C GLY A 238 -33.13 -14.28 17.56
N ARG A 239 -32.52 -13.10 17.63
CA ARG A 239 -33.03 -11.85 17.03
C ARG A 239 -32.32 -11.53 15.72
N SER A 240 -32.91 -10.65 14.91
CA SER A 240 -32.27 -10.05 13.76
C SER A 240 -31.83 -8.61 14.08
N LEU A 241 -30.69 -8.17 13.56
CA LEU A 241 -30.26 -6.77 13.67
C LEU A 241 -31.33 -5.79 13.17
N LYS A 242 -32.12 -6.19 12.18
CA LYS A 242 -33.22 -5.37 11.63
C LYS A 242 -34.36 -5.12 12.63
N ASP A 243 -34.47 -5.95 13.64
CA ASP A 243 -35.51 -5.87 14.66
C ASP A 243 -35.04 -5.11 15.91
N MET A 244 -33.79 -4.63 15.90
CA MET A 244 -33.20 -3.84 16.97
C MET A 244 -33.35 -2.36 16.73
N THR A 245 -33.54 -1.60 17.79
CA THR A 245 -33.42 -0.15 17.77
C THR A 245 -31.94 0.27 17.74
N LEU A 246 -31.68 1.50 17.29
CA LEU A 246 -30.31 2.03 17.31
C LEU A 246 -29.74 2.09 18.74
N GLU A 247 -30.59 2.39 19.74
CA GLU A 247 -30.19 2.42 21.15
C GLU A 247 -29.73 1.05 21.67
N GLU A 248 -30.43 -0.03 21.30
CA GLU A 248 -30.01 -1.40 21.63
C GLU A 248 -28.68 -1.77 20.95
N MET A 249 -28.51 -1.41 19.69
CA MET A 249 -27.24 -1.60 18.97
C MET A 249 -26.10 -0.80 19.59
N ASP A 250 -26.35 0.45 20.00
CA ASP A 250 -25.35 1.31 20.66
C ASP A 250 -24.93 0.74 22.04
N GLN A 251 -25.84 0.10 22.77
CA GLN A 251 -25.48 -0.57 24.03
C GLN A 251 -24.47 -1.69 23.79
N LEU A 252 -24.74 -2.61 22.85
CA LEU A 252 -23.80 -3.68 22.49
C LEU A 252 -22.49 -3.15 21.91
N TRP A 253 -22.56 -2.06 21.14
CA TRP A 253 -21.38 -1.38 20.63
C TRP A 253 -20.48 -0.81 21.74
N ASN A 254 -21.10 -0.20 22.75
CA ASN A 254 -20.38 0.33 23.91
C ASN A 254 -19.82 -0.79 24.80
N GLU A 255 -20.50 -1.95 24.89
CA GLU A 255 -19.95 -3.15 25.54
C GLU A 255 -18.71 -3.65 24.81
N ALA A 256 -18.77 -3.79 23.48
CA ALA A 256 -17.62 -4.17 22.65
C ALA A 256 -16.44 -3.23 22.89
N LYS A 257 -16.71 -1.91 22.91
CA LYS A 257 -15.70 -0.89 23.21
C LYS A 257 -15.11 -1.04 24.61
N ALA A 258 -15.91 -1.32 25.63
CA ALA A 258 -15.45 -1.55 27.00
C ALA A 258 -14.59 -2.83 27.12
N LYS A 259 -14.81 -3.83 26.27
CA LYS A 259 -14.00 -5.05 26.17
C LYS A 259 -12.70 -4.87 25.38
N GLY A 260 -12.44 -3.67 24.84
CA GLY A 260 -11.22 -3.36 24.10
C GLY A 260 -11.23 -3.81 22.62
N LEU A 261 -12.41 -4.14 22.08
CA LEU A 261 -12.57 -4.49 20.67
C LEU A 261 -12.50 -3.27 19.76
#